data_af84a4527067808eeaacb020a62386d1
#
_entry.id   af84a4527067808eeaacb020a62386d1
#
_cell.length_a   1.000
_cell.length_b   1.000
_cell.length_c   1.000
_cell.angle_alpha   90.00
_cell.angle_beta   90.00
_cell.angle_gamma   90.00
#
_symmetry.space_group_name_H-M   'P 1'
#
loop_
_entity.id
_entity.type
_entity.pdbx_description
1 polymer ?
#
loop_
_entity_poly.entity_id
_entity_poly.type
_entity_poly.pdbx_seq_one_letter_code
_entity_poly.pdbx_strand_id
1 'polypeptide(L)'
;MKNINFTCPFCSLLCDDIKLEVKNNNLKPLNFKCPILVNSLKRKINEQFSRINGKKTGISQAIEALSVLIKKSKSTLFAGMGTDIKGTKATLEIVDKYKCIIDHFSGDNYVKNIKSIQELGGFFLTLSELKNRADTIIIFQSSSDTVPRLFEKYIFPKETINKIKKRKIVYIGSKKPQFLLKNKTLSDLKVHKKQGTSKTKTSSEPRPTYKCLGETCF
;
A
#
# COMPACT_ATOMS: atom_id res chain seq x y z
N MET A 1 -11.63 19.99 25.90
CA MET A 1 -11.18 19.71 24.53
C MET A 1 -9.66 19.61 24.53
N LYS A 2 -9.11 18.56 23.95
CA LYS A 2 -7.64 18.36 23.87
C LYS A 2 -7.24 18.28 22.41
N ASN A 3 -6.25 19.09 22.01
CA ASN A 3 -5.66 19.00 20.68
C ASN A 3 -4.41 18.13 20.74
N ILE A 4 -4.28 17.21 19.79
CA ILE A 4 -3.12 16.31 19.68
C ILE A 4 -2.52 16.39 18.28
N ASN A 5 -1.20 16.28 18.21
CA ASN A 5 -0.50 16.04 16.96
C ASN A 5 -0.66 14.57 16.59
N PHE A 6 -0.93 14.28 15.34
CA PHE A 6 -1.24 12.93 14.88
C PHE A 6 -0.51 12.58 13.59
N THR A 7 0.17 11.47 13.60
CA THR A 7 0.73 10.88 12.38
C THR A 7 -0.28 9.89 11.80
N CYS A 8 -0.72 10.14 10.58
CA CYS A 8 -1.79 9.38 9.92
C CYS A 8 -1.27 8.05 9.36
N PRO A 9 -1.76 6.88 9.83
CA PRO A 9 -1.33 5.58 9.34
C PRO A 9 -2.16 5.04 8.18
N PHE A 10 -3.15 5.80 7.67
CA PHE A 10 -4.16 5.26 6.77
C PHE A 10 -3.77 5.21 5.30
N CYS A 11 -2.63 5.76 4.93
CA CYS A 11 -2.02 5.57 3.61
C CYS A 11 -0.49 5.70 3.70
N SER A 12 0.21 5.35 2.62
CA SER A 12 1.67 5.30 2.56
C SER A 12 2.39 6.64 2.75
N LEU A 13 1.67 7.79 2.73
CA LEU A 13 2.28 9.10 2.97
C LEU A 13 2.66 9.36 4.42
N LEU A 14 2.05 8.66 5.37
CA LEU A 14 2.29 8.81 6.82
C LEU A 14 2.34 10.30 7.25
N CYS A 15 1.33 11.08 6.85
CA CYS A 15 1.28 12.53 7.12
C CYS A 15 1.41 12.80 8.62
N ASP A 16 2.38 13.62 9.00
CA ASP A 16 2.75 13.99 10.38
C ASP A 16 2.32 15.39 10.80
N ASP A 17 1.74 16.13 9.86
CA ASP A 17 1.29 17.52 10.02
C ASP A 17 -0.19 17.65 10.38
N ILE A 18 -0.80 16.60 10.94
CA ILE A 18 -2.22 16.56 11.27
C ILE A 18 -2.45 16.91 12.73
N LYS A 19 -3.40 17.79 12.98
CA LYS A 19 -3.91 18.10 14.31
C LYS A 19 -5.32 17.56 14.45
N LEU A 20 -5.55 16.81 15.51
CA LEU A 20 -6.86 16.26 15.85
C LEU A 20 -7.39 16.91 17.13
N GLU A 21 -8.69 17.21 17.13
CA GLU A 21 -9.46 17.51 18.32
C GLU A 21 -10.05 16.22 18.89
N VAL A 22 -9.87 16.02 20.20
CA VAL A 22 -10.47 14.91 20.93
C VAL A 22 -11.62 15.43 21.77
N LYS A 23 -12.84 14.99 21.48
CA LYS A 23 -14.05 15.33 22.22
C LYS A 23 -14.96 14.11 22.34
N ASN A 24 -15.29 13.71 23.56
CA ASN A 24 -16.20 12.59 23.85
C ASN A 24 -15.87 11.33 23.02
N ASN A 25 -14.63 10.85 23.07
CA ASN A 25 -14.10 9.73 22.29
C ASN A 25 -14.22 9.84 20.76
N ASN A 26 -14.54 11.03 20.26
CA ASN A 26 -14.55 11.31 18.83
C ASN A 26 -13.29 12.09 18.44
N LEU A 27 -12.71 11.71 17.31
CA LEU A 27 -11.55 12.36 16.73
C LEU A 27 -11.97 13.18 15.50
N LYS A 28 -11.65 14.46 15.50
CA LYS A 28 -11.97 15.36 14.39
C LYS A 28 -10.71 16.06 13.88
N PRO A 29 -10.38 15.97 12.59
CA PRO A 29 -9.25 16.70 12.04
C PRO A 29 -9.55 18.20 12.00
N LEU A 30 -8.60 19.01 12.49
CA LEU A 30 -8.72 20.46 12.58
C LEU A 30 -8.19 21.17 11.34
N ASN A 31 -7.00 20.80 10.92
CA ASN A 31 -6.25 21.54 9.90
C ASN A 31 -6.34 20.94 8.50
N PHE A 32 -6.91 19.74 8.37
CA PHE A 32 -6.94 19.07 7.08
C PHE A 32 -8.07 18.04 6.93
N LYS A 33 -8.74 18.03 5.78
CA LYS A 33 -9.84 17.11 5.45
C LYS A 33 -9.41 16.12 4.34
N CYS A 34 -8.64 15.12 4.68
CA CYS A 34 -8.36 14.00 3.78
C CYS A 34 -9.53 13.01 3.80
N PRO A 35 -10.09 12.60 2.66
CA PRO A 35 -11.19 11.64 2.62
C PRO A 35 -10.84 10.32 3.32
N ILE A 36 -9.62 9.81 3.12
CA ILE A 36 -9.14 8.58 3.76
C ILE A 36 -9.09 8.74 5.27
N LEU A 37 -8.49 9.83 5.77
CA LEU A 37 -8.42 10.14 7.20
C LEU A 37 -9.82 10.23 7.81
N VAL A 38 -10.69 11.07 7.24
CA VAL A 38 -12.05 11.32 7.77
C VAL A 38 -12.86 10.02 7.81
N ASN A 39 -12.81 9.22 6.75
CA ASN A 39 -13.55 7.95 6.68
C ASN A 39 -12.97 6.93 7.66
N SER A 40 -11.66 6.88 7.85
CA SER A 40 -11.01 5.96 8.79
C SER A 40 -11.30 6.34 10.25
N LEU A 41 -11.31 7.62 10.59
CA LEU A 41 -11.66 8.08 11.95
C LEU A 41 -13.14 7.87 12.29
N LYS A 42 -14.02 7.78 11.31
CA LYS A 42 -15.44 7.47 11.52
C LYS A 42 -15.71 5.98 11.75
N ARG A 43 -14.77 5.10 11.41
CA ARG A 43 -14.95 3.66 11.62
C ARG A 43 -15.00 3.36 13.11
N LYS A 44 -16.10 2.81 13.56
CA LYS A 44 -16.19 2.26 14.91
C LYS A 44 -15.35 0.98 14.96
N ILE A 45 -14.49 0.87 15.95
CA ILE A 45 -13.77 -0.37 16.24
C ILE A 45 -14.83 -1.28 16.89
N ASN A 46 -15.33 -2.25 16.13
CA ASN A 46 -16.16 -3.30 16.70
C ASN A 46 -15.29 -4.15 17.62
N GLU A 47 -15.89 -4.67 18.70
CA GLU A 47 -15.20 -5.63 19.56
C GLU A 47 -14.62 -6.77 18.71
N GLN A 48 -13.30 -6.87 18.72
CA GLN A 48 -12.60 -7.95 18.06
C GLN A 48 -12.62 -9.17 18.97
N PHE A 49 -13.29 -10.23 18.56
CA PHE A 49 -13.26 -11.50 19.25
C PHE A 49 -12.90 -12.62 18.26
N SER A 50 -12.15 -13.56 18.78
CA SER A 50 -11.83 -14.78 18.05
C SER A 50 -13.05 -15.72 18.00
N ARG A 51 -13.10 -16.59 17.01
CA ARG A 51 -14.14 -17.62 16.88
C ARG A 51 -13.48 -18.95 16.59
N ILE A 52 -13.94 -20.01 17.28
CA ILE A 52 -13.62 -21.39 16.95
C ILE A 52 -14.96 -22.09 16.65
N ASN A 53 -15.08 -22.70 15.49
CA ASN A 53 -16.31 -23.35 15.02
C ASN A 53 -17.56 -22.43 15.17
N GLY A 54 -17.41 -21.14 14.83
CA GLY A 54 -18.47 -20.14 14.90
C GLY A 54 -18.76 -19.58 16.30
N LYS A 55 -18.24 -20.18 17.38
CA LYS A 55 -18.44 -19.71 18.77
C LYS A 55 -17.38 -18.69 19.17
N LYS A 56 -17.81 -17.63 19.87
CA LYS A 56 -16.90 -16.61 20.43
C LYS A 56 -15.93 -17.25 21.41
N THR A 57 -14.65 -16.90 21.29
CA THR A 57 -13.58 -17.53 22.06
C THR A 57 -12.53 -16.47 22.43
N GLY A 58 -11.83 -16.66 23.55
CA GLY A 58 -10.68 -15.83 23.91
C GLY A 58 -9.52 -15.99 22.93
N ILE A 59 -8.71 -14.94 22.79
CA ILE A 59 -7.59 -14.94 21.84
C ILE A 59 -6.57 -16.03 22.17
N SER A 60 -6.26 -16.27 23.44
CA SER A 60 -5.32 -17.32 23.86
C SER A 60 -5.76 -18.71 23.45
N GLN A 61 -7.04 -19.03 23.64
CA GLN A 61 -7.62 -20.31 23.22
C GLN A 61 -7.62 -20.47 21.69
N ALA A 62 -7.87 -19.37 20.95
CA ALA A 62 -7.82 -19.39 19.50
C ALA A 62 -6.38 -19.64 18.97
N ILE A 63 -5.38 -19.02 19.59
CA ILE A 63 -3.96 -19.23 19.27
C ILE A 63 -3.56 -20.68 19.57
N GLU A 64 -3.96 -21.21 20.69
CA GLU A 64 -3.67 -22.60 21.06
C GLU A 64 -4.28 -23.59 20.05
N ALA A 65 -5.56 -23.42 19.75
CA ALA A 65 -6.25 -24.24 18.73
C ALA A 65 -5.56 -24.15 17.35
N LEU A 66 -5.17 -22.92 16.92
CA LEU A 66 -4.44 -22.71 15.67
C LEU A 66 -3.08 -23.41 15.71
N SER A 67 -2.35 -23.35 16.82
CA SER A 67 -1.03 -23.99 16.97
C SER A 67 -1.13 -25.51 16.83
N VAL A 68 -2.18 -26.11 17.39
CA VAL A 68 -2.45 -27.55 17.26
C VAL A 68 -2.75 -27.93 15.81
N LEU A 69 -3.56 -27.09 15.11
CA LEU A 69 -3.88 -27.32 13.70
C LEU A 69 -2.63 -27.28 12.81
N ILE A 70 -1.76 -26.29 12.99
CA ILE A 70 -0.52 -26.16 12.22
C ILE A 70 0.37 -27.37 12.46
N LYS A 71 0.54 -27.81 13.71
CA LYS A 71 1.39 -28.96 14.06
C LYS A 71 0.87 -30.29 13.50
N LYS A 72 -0.44 -30.46 13.39
CA LYS A 72 -1.08 -31.68 12.86
C LYS A 72 -1.23 -31.67 11.34
N SER A 73 -1.14 -30.51 10.71
CA SER A 73 -1.31 -30.36 9.26
C SER A 73 -0.14 -30.92 8.49
N LYS A 74 -0.41 -31.64 7.41
CA LYS A 74 0.63 -32.10 6.47
C LYS A 74 1.18 -30.96 5.62
N SER A 75 0.33 -29.96 5.33
CA SER A 75 0.72 -28.77 4.56
C SER A 75 -0.17 -27.60 4.96
N THR A 76 0.44 -26.54 5.44
CA THR A 76 -0.28 -25.31 5.84
C THR A 76 0.07 -24.21 4.84
N LEU A 77 -0.93 -23.47 4.38
CA LEU A 77 -0.78 -22.30 3.51
C LEU A 77 -1.14 -21.02 4.27
N PHE A 78 -0.21 -20.09 4.34
CA PHE A 78 -0.46 -18.71 4.73
C PHE A 78 -0.70 -17.89 3.48
N ALA A 79 -1.96 -17.68 3.10
CA ALA A 79 -2.34 -16.99 1.87
C ALA A 79 -2.69 -15.52 2.09
N GLY A 80 -2.42 -14.70 1.07
CA GLY A 80 -2.80 -13.29 1.04
C GLY A 80 -2.08 -12.43 2.08
N MET A 81 -0.84 -12.78 2.42
CA MET A 81 -0.06 -12.08 3.43
C MET A 81 0.22 -10.63 3.03
N GLY A 82 -0.08 -9.70 3.94
CA GLY A 82 0.13 -8.26 3.77
C GLY A 82 0.19 -7.59 5.14
N THR A 83 1.07 -8.09 6.02
CA THR A 83 1.24 -7.60 7.38
C THR A 83 2.39 -6.58 7.47
N ASP A 84 2.60 -6.03 8.67
CA ASP A 84 3.77 -5.23 8.98
C ASP A 84 5.06 -6.10 9.04
N ILE A 85 6.20 -5.45 9.23
CA ILE A 85 7.52 -6.12 9.24
C ILE A 85 7.60 -7.15 10.37
N LYS A 86 7.07 -6.85 11.56
CA LYS A 86 7.11 -7.78 12.71
C LYS A 86 6.22 -8.99 12.47
N GLY A 87 5.01 -8.77 11.96
CA GLY A 87 4.09 -9.85 11.58
C GLY A 87 4.66 -10.74 10.48
N THR A 88 5.31 -10.15 9.47
CA THR A 88 5.98 -10.90 8.41
C THR A 88 7.12 -11.76 8.96
N LYS A 89 8.00 -11.20 9.82
CA LYS A 89 9.07 -11.98 10.46
C LYS A 89 8.54 -13.15 11.27
N ALA A 90 7.56 -12.91 12.14
CA ALA A 90 6.95 -13.97 12.94
C ALA A 90 6.30 -15.06 12.06
N THR A 91 5.65 -14.67 10.96
CA THR A 91 5.10 -15.64 10.01
C THR A 91 6.19 -16.46 9.33
N LEU A 92 7.29 -15.84 8.90
CA LEU A 92 8.41 -16.55 8.27
C LEU A 92 9.09 -17.52 9.24
N GLU A 93 9.20 -17.21 10.52
CA GLU A 93 9.71 -18.12 11.55
C GLU A 93 8.82 -19.37 11.70
N ILE A 94 7.48 -19.19 11.65
CA ILE A 94 6.52 -20.30 11.67
C ILE A 94 6.64 -21.13 10.38
N VAL A 95 6.69 -20.44 9.23
CA VAL A 95 6.82 -21.08 7.90
C VAL A 95 8.08 -21.93 7.83
N ASP A 96 9.21 -21.42 8.28
CA ASP A 96 10.47 -22.16 8.28
C ASP A 96 10.44 -23.36 9.24
N LYS A 97 9.93 -23.15 10.46
CA LYS A 97 9.86 -24.21 11.48
C LYS A 97 8.96 -25.37 11.09
N TYR A 98 7.80 -25.10 10.48
CA TYR A 98 6.78 -26.09 10.15
C TYR A 98 6.71 -26.42 8.65
N LYS A 99 7.63 -25.87 7.85
CA LYS A 99 7.70 -26.06 6.39
C LYS A 99 6.37 -25.73 5.70
N CYS A 100 5.77 -24.61 6.10
CA CYS A 100 4.54 -24.13 5.53
C CYS A 100 4.77 -23.43 4.18
N ILE A 101 3.70 -23.26 3.42
CA ILE A 101 3.69 -22.45 2.18
C ILE A 101 3.25 -21.04 2.54
N ILE A 102 3.87 -20.03 1.96
CA ILE A 102 3.48 -18.62 2.11
C ILE A 102 3.18 -17.99 0.75
N ASP A 103 2.12 -17.21 0.70
CA ASP A 103 1.75 -16.42 -0.48
C ASP A 103 1.46 -14.98 -0.08
N HIS A 104 2.03 -14.04 -0.81
CA HIS A 104 1.80 -12.60 -0.61
C HIS A 104 0.64 -12.13 -1.48
N PHE A 105 -0.23 -11.25 -0.95
CA PHE A 105 -1.42 -10.78 -1.65
C PHE A 105 -1.16 -10.12 -3.03
N SER A 106 0.06 -9.64 -3.26
CA SER A 106 0.54 -9.09 -4.54
C SER A 106 1.78 -9.84 -5.05
N GLY A 107 1.88 -11.15 -4.80
CA GLY A 107 3.06 -11.96 -5.02
C GLY A 107 3.67 -11.79 -6.42
N ASP A 108 2.89 -11.94 -7.48
CA ASP A 108 3.36 -11.80 -8.85
C ASP A 108 3.99 -10.44 -9.15
N ASN A 109 3.35 -9.36 -8.71
CA ASN A 109 3.85 -8.00 -8.92
C ASN A 109 5.10 -7.73 -8.06
N TYR A 110 5.09 -8.23 -6.83
CA TYR A 110 6.22 -8.09 -5.91
C TYR A 110 7.46 -8.79 -6.45
N VAL A 111 7.33 -10.04 -6.88
CA VAL A 111 8.45 -10.82 -7.46
C VAL A 111 9.00 -10.15 -8.72
N LYS A 112 8.14 -9.66 -9.62
CA LYS A 112 8.57 -8.92 -10.82
C LYS A 112 9.35 -7.66 -10.48
N ASN A 113 8.90 -6.89 -9.49
CA ASN A 113 9.59 -5.69 -9.05
C ASN A 113 10.96 -6.00 -8.43
N ILE A 114 11.02 -6.99 -7.53
CA ILE A 114 12.28 -7.41 -6.91
C ILE A 114 13.26 -7.92 -7.96
N LYS A 115 12.81 -8.77 -8.88
CA LYS A 115 13.64 -9.29 -9.96
C LYS A 115 14.19 -8.16 -10.84
N SER A 116 13.34 -7.19 -11.21
CA SER A 116 13.78 -6.02 -11.98
C SER A 116 14.84 -5.21 -11.23
N ILE A 117 14.67 -5.00 -9.92
CA ILE A 117 15.66 -4.28 -9.10
C ILE A 117 16.98 -5.06 -8.98
N GLN A 118 16.91 -6.38 -8.85
CA GLN A 118 18.09 -7.24 -8.77
C GLN A 118 18.88 -7.30 -10.07
N GLU A 119 18.19 -7.31 -11.22
CA GLU A 119 18.80 -7.40 -12.55
C GLU A 119 19.31 -6.05 -13.06
N LEU A 120 18.55 -4.97 -12.86
CA LEU A 120 18.80 -3.67 -13.47
C LEU A 120 19.25 -2.61 -12.46
N GLY A 121 19.18 -2.90 -11.17
CA GLY A 121 19.32 -1.91 -10.11
C GLY A 121 18.11 -0.98 -9.99
N GLY A 122 18.18 -0.02 -9.08
CA GLY A 122 17.11 0.95 -8.87
C GLY A 122 17.64 2.20 -8.19
N PHE A 123 17.16 3.36 -8.62
CA PHE A 123 17.41 4.63 -7.95
C PHE A 123 16.14 5.04 -7.20
N PHE A 124 16.27 5.24 -5.91
CA PHE A 124 15.18 5.64 -5.05
C PHE A 124 15.45 7.02 -4.47
N LEU A 125 14.40 7.81 -4.34
CA LEU A 125 14.49 9.12 -3.70
C LEU A 125 13.40 9.26 -2.64
N THR A 126 13.65 10.11 -1.67
CA THR A 126 12.66 10.43 -0.65
C THR A 126 11.60 11.38 -1.19
N LEU A 127 10.42 11.43 -0.56
CA LEU A 127 9.39 12.40 -0.90
C LEU A 127 9.87 13.85 -0.68
N SER A 128 10.78 14.07 0.26
CA SER A 128 11.40 15.39 0.49
C SER A 128 12.29 15.81 -0.67
N GLU A 129 13.05 14.89 -1.27
CA GLU A 129 13.82 15.16 -2.46
C GLU A 129 12.93 15.39 -3.67
N LEU A 130 11.88 14.58 -3.86
CA LEU A 130 10.85 14.83 -4.87
C LEU A 130 10.30 16.25 -4.76
N LYS A 131 9.93 16.66 -3.54
CA LYS A 131 9.40 17.99 -3.26
C LYS A 131 10.39 19.11 -3.62
N ASN A 132 11.67 18.95 -3.26
CA ASN A 132 12.62 20.04 -3.25
C ASN A 132 13.57 20.07 -4.45
N ARG A 133 13.75 18.95 -5.17
CA ARG A 133 14.76 18.82 -6.22
C ARG A 133 14.21 18.46 -7.60
N ALA A 134 13.08 17.75 -7.68
CA ALA A 134 12.55 17.30 -8.96
C ALA A 134 11.93 18.46 -9.75
N ASP A 135 12.46 18.77 -10.91
CA ASP A 135 11.92 19.70 -11.90
C ASP A 135 11.04 19.03 -12.94
N THR A 136 11.29 17.75 -13.23
CA THR A 136 10.50 16.93 -14.13
C THR A 136 9.99 15.71 -13.39
N ILE A 137 8.69 15.46 -13.45
CA ILE A 137 8.02 14.34 -12.78
C ILE A 137 7.20 13.55 -13.80
N ILE A 138 7.46 12.25 -13.88
CA ILE A 138 6.69 11.34 -14.71
C ILE A 138 5.77 10.52 -13.80
N ILE A 139 4.48 10.53 -14.08
CA ILE A 139 3.45 9.86 -13.29
C ILE A 139 2.83 8.74 -14.13
N PHE A 140 2.95 7.49 -13.65
CA PHE A 140 2.34 6.33 -14.29
C PHE A 140 1.06 5.91 -13.58
N GLN A 141 -0.08 6.03 -14.25
CA GLN A 141 -1.39 5.49 -13.83
C GLN A 141 -1.78 5.74 -12.36
N SER A 142 -1.13 6.68 -11.68
CA SER A 142 -1.41 6.98 -10.28
C SER A 142 -2.70 7.80 -10.15
N SER A 143 -3.51 7.47 -9.15
CA SER A 143 -4.74 8.17 -8.83
C SER A 143 -4.56 9.00 -7.56
N SER A 144 -5.14 10.21 -7.54
CA SER A 144 -5.23 11.03 -6.33
C SER A 144 -6.08 10.39 -5.23
N ASP A 145 -6.89 9.40 -5.58
CA ASP A 145 -7.84 8.80 -4.64
C ASP A 145 -7.15 7.87 -3.63
N THR A 146 -6.07 7.22 -4.07
CA THR A 146 -5.28 6.32 -3.21
C THR A 146 -4.31 7.06 -2.30
N VAL A 147 -3.79 8.21 -2.74
CA VAL A 147 -2.80 9.01 -2.01
C VAL A 147 -3.11 10.51 -2.19
N PRO A 148 -4.20 11.03 -1.61
CA PRO A 148 -4.75 12.35 -1.95
C PRO A 148 -3.78 13.51 -1.76
N ARG A 149 -2.93 13.47 -0.72
CA ARG A 149 -2.00 14.56 -0.41
C ARG A 149 -0.67 14.50 -1.13
N LEU A 150 -0.39 13.43 -1.88
CA LEU A 150 0.87 13.32 -2.65
C LEU A 150 1.03 14.50 -3.61
N PHE A 151 -0.05 14.84 -4.31
CA PHE A 151 -0.03 15.89 -5.30
C PHE A 151 0.10 17.27 -4.67
N GLU A 152 -0.68 17.55 -3.63
CA GLU A 152 -0.66 18.84 -2.93
C GLU A 152 0.67 19.09 -2.20
N LYS A 153 1.14 18.08 -1.45
CA LYS A 153 2.28 18.24 -0.53
C LYS A 153 3.63 18.11 -1.23
N TYR A 154 3.74 17.25 -2.26
CA TYR A 154 5.02 16.86 -2.85
C TYR A 154 5.16 17.17 -4.35
N ILE A 155 4.10 17.00 -5.13
CA ILE A 155 4.16 17.25 -6.58
C ILE A 155 3.92 18.74 -6.90
N PHE A 156 2.94 19.36 -6.23
CA PHE A 156 2.61 20.79 -6.36
C PHE A 156 2.74 21.54 -5.03
N PRO A 157 3.89 21.48 -4.35
CA PRO A 157 4.06 22.19 -3.09
C PRO A 157 4.01 23.69 -3.32
N LYS A 158 3.50 24.43 -2.33
CA LYS A 158 3.49 25.90 -2.36
C LYS A 158 4.89 26.47 -2.33
N GLU A 159 5.80 25.81 -1.58
CA GLU A 159 7.17 26.24 -1.40
C GLU A 159 8.14 25.06 -1.51
N THR A 160 9.30 25.32 -2.07
CA THR A 160 10.41 24.36 -2.19
C THR A 160 11.71 25.02 -1.71
N ILE A 161 12.61 24.26 -1.09
CA ILE A 161 13.91 24.78 -0.63
C ILE A 161 14.70 25.33 -1.82
N ASN A 162 14.72 24.63 -2.94
CA ASN A 162 15.47 25.02 -4.13
C ASN A 162 14.74 26.03 -5.02
N LYS A 163 13.66 26.65 -4.54
CA LYS A 163 12.85 27.67 -5.24
C LYS A 163 12.53 27.29 -6.70
N ILE A 164 12.13 26.02 -6.92
CA ILE A 164 11.76 25.53 -8.24
C ILE A 164 10.52 26.31 -8.74
N LYS A 165 10.73 27.18 -9.73
CA LYS A 165 9.68 28.06 -10.25
C LYS A 165 8.68 27.34 -11.14
N LYS A 166 9.12 26.35 -11.93
CA LYS A 166 8.27 25.58 -12.85
C LYS A 166 8.63 24.10 -12.78
N ARG A 167 7.62 23.24 -12.81
CA ARG A 167 7.77 21.78 -12.92
C ARG A 167 7.12 21.29 -14.18
N LYS A 168 7.83 20.43 -14.89
CA LYS A 168 7.30 19.68 -16.01
C LYS A 168 6.66 18.40 -15.49
N ILE A 169 5.41 18.15 -15.84
CA ILE A 169 4.70 16.93 -15.43
C ILE A 169 4.26 16.18 -16.67
N VAL A 170 4.66 14.92 -16.74
CA VAL A 170 4.26 13.99 -17.78
C VAL A 170 3.38 12.93 -17.14
N TYR A 171 2.15 12.79 -17.62
CA TYR A 171 1.24 11.76 -17.15
C TYR A 171 1.09 10.68 -18.22
N ILE A 172 1.31 9.43 -17.82
CA ILE A 172 1.13 8.25 -18.69
C ILE A 172 0.03 7.38 -18.07
N GLY A 173 -1.12 7.30 -18.72
CA GLY A 173 -2.27 6.55 -18.21
C GLY A 173 -3.45 6.55 -19.14
N SER A 174 -4.44 5.68 -18.85
CA SER A 174 -5.64 5.51 -19.68
C SER A 174 -6.63 6.67 -19.60
N LYS A 175 -6.71 7.33 -18.45
CA LYS A 175 -7.64 8.47 -18.22
C LYS A 175 -6.89 9.60 -17.53
N LYS A 176 -7.19 10.83 -17.92
CA LYS A 176 -6.64 12.02 -17.25
C LYS A 176 -7.21 12.14 -15.84
N PRO A 177 -6.39 12.13 -14.78
CA PRO A 177 -6.87 12.18 -13.42
C PRO A 177 -7.48 13.53 -13.08
N GLN A 178 -8.49 13.54 -12.22
CA GLN A 178 -9.24 14.77 -11.88
C GLN A 178 -8.37 15.87 -11.26
N PHE A 179 -7.33 15.51 -10.49
CA PHE A 179 -6.44 16.48 -9.87
C PHE A 179 -5.65 17.30 -10.92
N LEU A 180 -5.36 16.74 -12.08
CA LEU A 180 -4.72 17.45 -13.20
C LEU A 180 -5.68 18.39 -13.91
N LEU A 181 -6.99 18.16 -13.81
CA LEU A 181 -8.00 19.04 -14.39
C LEU A 181 -8.24 20.29 -13.53
N LYS A 182 -8.00 20.22 -12.22
CA LYS A 182 -8.22 21.32 -11.29
C LYS A 182 -7.07 22.32 -11.24
N ASN A 183 -5.87 21.96 -11.68
CA ASN A 183 -4.71 22.85 -11.67
C ASN A 183 -4.49 23.49 -13.04
N LYS A 184 -4.97 24.74 -13.19
CA LYS A 184 -4.86 25.53 -14.42
C LYS A 184 -3.42 25.94 -14.82
N THR A 185 -2.45 25.75 -13.94
CA THR A 185 -1.01 26.10 -14.16
C THR A 185 -0.22 25.04 -14.93
N LEU A 186 -0.86 24.01 -15.45
CA LEU A 186 -0.22 22.87 -16.12
C LEU A 186 -0.21 23.09 -17.65
N SER A 187 0.53 24.10 -18.13
CA SER A 187 0.77 24.32 -19.57
C SER A 187 1.61 23.19 -20.24
N ASP A 188 2.32 22.40 -19.44
CA ASP A 188 3.28 21.39 -19.95
C ASP A 188 2.85 19.95 -19.72
N LEU A 189 1.54 19.70 -19.48
CA LEU A 189 1.05 18.34 -19.26
C LEU A 189 0.95 17.56 -20.56
N LYS A 190 1.85 16.62 -20.78
CA LYS A 190 1.72 15.62 -21.85
C LYS A 190 0.96 14.40 -21.32
N VAL A 191 -0.22 14.14 -21.85
CA VAL A 191 -0.98 12.93 -21.55
C VAL A 191 -0.72 11.92 -22.66
N HIS A 192 0.02 10.88 -22.36
CA HIS A 192 0.19 9.75 -23.24
C HIS A 192 -0.87 8.70 -22.92
N LYS A 193 -1.79 8.47 -23.84
CA LYS A 193 -2.71 7.34 -23.73
C LYS A 193 -1.91 6.05 -23.96
N LYS A 194 -2.08 5.08 -23.09
CA LYS A 194 -1.62 3.73 -23.37
C LYS A 194 -2.35 3.28 -24.62
N GLN A 195 -1.65 3.02 -25.72
CA GLN A 195 -2.24 2.31 -26.87
C GLN A 195 -2.76 0.99 -26.30
N GLY A 196 -4.06 0.74 -26.48
CA GLY A 196 -4.68 -0.48 -25.98
C GLY A 196 -3.88 -1.66 -26.50
N THR A 197 -3.26 -2.40 -25.61
CA THR A 197 -2.91 -3.77 -25.94
C THR A 197 -4.21 -4.40 -26.39
N SER A 198 -4.26 -4.84 -27.67
CA SER A 198 -5.35 -5.61 -28.24
C SER A 198 -5.86 -6.56 -27.15
N LYS A 199 -7.19 -6.64 -27.02
CA LYS A 199 -7.87 -7.60 -26.18
C LYS A 199 -7.20 -8.97 -26.40
N THR A 200 -6.25 -9.32 -25.58
CA THR A 200 -5.87 -10.70 -25.43
C THR A 200 -7.14 -11.35 -24.90
N LYS A 201 -7.81 -12.10 -25.75
CA LYS A 201 -8.82 -13.06 -25.34
C LYS A 201 -8.22 -13.75 -24.14
N THR A 202 -8.93 -13.72 -23.04
CA THR A 202 -8.67 -14.59 -21.89
C THR A 202 -8.82 -16.01 -22.40
N SER A 203 -7.74 -16.54 -22.98
CA SER A 203 -7.56 -17.97 -23.05
C SER A 203 -7.43 -18.41 -21.61
N SER A 204 -8.25 -19.32 -21.20
CA SER A 204 -8.18 -20.05 -19.94
C SER A 204 -6.92 -20.93 -19.96
N GLU A 205 -5.77 -20.28 -19.92
CA GLU A 205 -4.53 -21.02 -19.65
C GLU A 205 -4.50 -21.32 -18.14
N PRO A 206 -4.33 -22.59 -17.80
CA PRO A 206 -4.14 -23.00 -16.42
C PRO A 206 -2.91 -22.24 -15.87
N ARG A 207 -3.03 -21.66 -14.67
CA ARG A 207 -1.91 -21.02 -13.98
C ARG A 207 -0.71 -21.95 -14.02
N PRO A 208 0.50 -21.45 -14.32
CA PRO A 208 1.68 -22.28 -14.36
C PRO A 208 1.81 -22.97 -12.99
N THR A 209 1.71 -24.27 -12.99
CA THR A 209 2.10 -25.10 -11.85
C THR A 209 3.57 -24.83 -11.62
N TYR A 210 3.92 -24.36 -10.43
CA TYR A 210 5.30 -24.23 -10.00
C TYR A 210 5.93 -25.62 -10.04
N LYS A 211 6.73 -25.91 -11.06
CA LYS A 211 7.65 -27.04 -11.03
C LYS A 211 8.79 -26.66 -10.09
N CYS A 212 8.91 -27.36 -9.00
CA CYS A 212 10.12 -27.31 -8.17
C CYS A 212 11.32 -27.66 -9.05
N LEU A 213 12.22 -26.68 -9.26
CA LEU A 213 13.52 -26.92 -9.86
C LEU A 213 14.45 -27.38 -8.72
N GLY A 214 14.72 -28.66 -8.66
CA GLY A 214 15.68 -29.24 -7.74
C GLY A 214 15.09 -30.35 -6.89
N GLU A 215 15.76 -31.49 -6.93
CA GLU A 215 15.54 -32.69 -6.13
C GLU A 215 15.58 -32.32 -4.64
N THR A 216 14.52 -32.62 -3.95
CA THR A 216 14.15 -32.51 -2.53
C THR A 216 13.00 -31.55 -2.23
N CYS A 217 11.82 -31.91 -2.73
CA CYS A 217 10.57 -31.55 -2.04
C CYS A 217 10.15 -32.78 -1.22
N PHE A 218 10.41 -32.75 0.09
CA PHE A 218 9.78 -33.63 1.06
C PHE A 218 8.49 -33.01 1.58
#